data_5ed77d26d178bf355553bed9ee8e7650
#
_entry.id   5ed77d26d178bf355553bed9ee8e7650
#
_cell.length_a   1.000
_cell.length_b   1.000
_cell.length_c   1.000
_cell.angle_alpha   90.00
_cell.angle_beta   90.00
_cell.angle_gamma   90.00
#
_symmetry.space_group_name_H-M   'P 1'
#
loop_
_entity.id
_entity.type
_entity.pdbx_description
1 polymer ?
#
loop_
_entity_poly.entity_id
_entity_poly.type
_entity_poly.pdbx_seq_one_letter_code
_entity_poly.pdbx_strand_id
1 'polypeptide(L)'
;MATQLESLKALSKVVADTGDLEAIKKYQPHDSTTNPSLLLKAFELEGYQELIDRTLADVKQETSGQDREAQLEHAVDRLSVVIGTEIANIVPGRISTEVAAKLSFDQQASMDKARKLIGLYEKAGIGRDKVLIKLASTWEGIRAAEVLEKEGIQCNLTLLFSDAQARACFEAGVFLISPFVGRVTDWYKQRDGVENYAPDDCLLYTSPSPRDS
;
A
#
# COMPACT_ATOMS: atom_id res chain seq x y z
N MET A 1 23.24 14.51 -19.42
CA MET A 1 23.30 13.10 -18.98
C MET A 1 21.99 12.79 -18.27
N ALA A 2 21.40 11.65 -18.53
CA ALA A 2 20.20 11.21 -17.79
C ALA A 2 20.54 11.01 -16.31
N THR A 3 19.62 11.37 -15.43
CA THR A 3 19.74 11.11 -14.00
C THR A 3 19.52 9.61 -13.72
N GLN A 4 19.89 9.12 -12.53
CA GLN A 4 19.63 7.75 -12.13
C GLN A 4 18.11 7.43 -12.17
N LEU A 5 17.27 8.38 -11.74
CA LEU A 5 15.81 8.22 -11.78
C LEU A 5 15.28 8.11 -13.22
N GLU A 6 15.77 8.93 -14.15
CA GLU A 6 15.37 8.83 -15.55
C GLU A 6 15.78 7.48 -16.16
N SER A 7 17.00 7.01 -15.84
CA SER A 7 17.46 5.70 -16.27
C SER A 7 16.59 4.57 -15.70
N LEU A 8 16.21 4.64 -14.42
CA LEU A 8 15.32 3.66 -13.79
C LEU A 8 13.93 3.66 -14.42
N LYS A 9 13.37 4.85 -14.67
CA LYS A 9 12.05 5.00 -15.34
C LYS A 9 12.03 4.43 -16.76
N ALA A 10 13.17 4.43 -17.46
CA ALA A 10 13.29 3.83 -18.78
C ALA A 10 13.31 2.29 -18.75
N LEU A 11 13.69 1.69 -17.62
CA LEU A 11 13.82 0.24 -17.46
C LEU A 11 12.63 -0.41 -16.74
N SER A 12 11.92 0.34 -15.88
CA SER A 12 10.83 -0.19 -15.07
C SER A 12 9.82 0.88 -14.68
N LYS A 13 8.65 0.45 -14.20
CA LYS A 13 7.66 1.33 -13.57
C LYS A 13 8.14 1.66 -12.14
N VAL A 14 8.37 2.95 -11.88
CA VAL A 14 8.75 3.41 -10.55
C VAL A 14 7.50 3.60 -9.71
N VAL A 15 7.46 2.97 -8.55
CA VAL A 15 6.38 3.09 -7.56
C VAL A 15 6.91 3.86 -6.36
N ALA A 16 6.22 4.93 -5.93
CA ALA A 16 6.58 5.67 -4.73
C ALA A 16 5.87 5.11 -3.49
N ASP A 17 6.63 4.82 -2.45
CA ASP A 17 6.10 4.42 -1.14
C ASP A 17 6.09 5.64 -0.20
N THR A 18 5.11 6.52 -0.39
CA THR A 18 4.97 7.77 0.36
C THR A 18 3.54 8.33 0.30
N GLY A 19 3.15 9.09 1.34
CA GLY A 19 1.95 9.93 1.34
C GLY A 19 2.25 11.41 1.07
N ASP A 20 3.49 11.78 0.78
CA ASP A 20 3.92 13.17 0.53
C ASP A 20 3.60 13.58 -0.92
N LEU A 21 2.56 14.40 -1.11
CA LEU A 21 2.13 14.88 -2.44
C LEU A 21 3.19 15.70 -3.15
N GLU A 22 3.97 16.50 -2.43
CA GLU A 22 5.02 17.32 -3.06
C GLU A 22 6.16 16.45 -3.59
N ALA A 23 6.53 15.39 -2.86
CA ALA A 23 7.48 14.41 -3.34
C ALA A 23 6.94 13.67 -4.58
N ILE A 24 5.65 13.28 -4.58
CA ILE A 24 5.01 12.62 -5.72
C ILE A 24 5.00 13.54 -6.95
N LYS A 25 4.60 14.79 -6.79
CA LYS A 25 4.62 15.80 -7.87
C LYS A 25 6.03 16.01 -8.42
N LYS A 26 7.03 16.08 -7.53
CA LYS A 26 8.44 16.32 -7.90
C LYS A 26 9.04 15.15 -8.67
N TYR A 27 8.84 13.93 -8.18
CA TYR A 27 9.50 12.74 -8.74
C TYR A 27 8.66 12.03 -9.82
N GLN A 28 7.37 12.32 -9.92
CA GLN A 28 6.44 11.78 -10.91
C GLN A 28 6.56 10.26 -11.07
N PRO A 29 6.33 9.47 -10.02
CA PRO A 29 6.29 8.02 -10.12
C PRO A 29 5.16 7.55 -11.03
N HIS A 30 5.22 6.31 -11.52
CA HIS A 30 4.13 5.72 -12.29
C HIS A 30 2.95 5.36 -11.40
N ASP A 31 3.22 4.69 -10.28
CA ASP A 31 2.24 4.30 -9.26
C ASP A 31 2.67 4.82 -7.89
N SER A 32 1.76 4.77 -6.92
CA SER A 32 2.09 5.05 -5.53
C SER A 32 1.48 4.01 -4.59
N THR A 33 2.09 3.85 -3.43
CA THR A 33 1.57 2.99 -2.37
C THR A 33 1.63 3.74 -1.05
N THR A 34 0.62 3.53 -0.23
CA THR A 34 0.57 4.05 1.13
C THR A 34 0.44 2.90 2.14
N ASN A 35 0.61 3.24 3.39
CA ASN A 35 0.33 2.40 4.53
C ASN A 35 -0.08 3.28 5.72
N PRO A 36 -0.65 2.73 6.81
CA PRO A 36 -1.11 3.54 7.93
C PRO A 36 -0.04 4.46 8.54
N SER A 37 1.22 4.01 8.61
CA SER A 37 2.33 4.82 9.15
C SER A 37 2.70 5.99 8.23
N LEU A 38 2.62 5.81 6.92
CA LEU A 38 2.86 6.88 5.94
C LEU A 38 1.71 7.90 5.96
N LEU A 39 0.48 7.45 6.15
CA LEU A 39 -0.68 8.34 6.30
C LEU A 39 -0.55 9.19 7.56
N LEU A 40 -0.15 8.61 8.70
CA LEU A 40 0.09 9.36 9.93
C LEU A 40 1.15 10.46 9.72
N LYS A 41 2.24 10.16 9.04
CA LYS A 41 3.26 11.17 8.70
C LYS A 41 2.73 12.25 7.75
N ALA A 42 1.90 11.87 6.77
CA ALA A 42 1.28 12.82 5.87
C ALA A 42 0.35 13.80 6.60
N PHE A 43 -0.33 13.33 7.67
CA PHE A 43 -1.20 14.20 8.49
C PHE A 43 -0.43 15.28 9.25
N GLU A 44 0.88 15.14 9.45
CA GLU A 44 1.73 16.16 10.08
C GLU A 44 2.15 17.27 9.10
N LEU A 45 1.92 17.09 7.79
CA LEU A 45 2.26 18.07 6.78
C LEU A 45 1.20 19.19 6.71
N GLU A 46 1.64 20.44 6.70
CA GLU A 46 0.77 21.62 6.68
C GLU A 46 -0.27 21.60 5.53
N GLY A 47 0.12 21.09 4.35
CA GLY A 47 -0.75 21.00 3.18
C GLY A 47 -1.99 20.08 3.31
N TYR A 48 -2.08 19.29 4.37
CA TYR A 48 -3.20 18.36 4.59
C TYR A 48 -4.21 18.82 5.64
N GLN A 49 -3.91 19.85 6.44
CA GLN A 49 -4.74 20.22 7.60
C GLN A 49 -6.19 20.53 7.21
N GLU A 50 -6.40 21.39 6.21
CA GLU A 50 -7.74 21.75 5.76
C GLU A 50 -8.52 20.53 5.24
N LEU A 51 -7.84 19.64 4.51
CA LEU A 51 -8.41 18.41 3.97
C LEU A 51 -8.83 17.45 5.08
N ILE A 52 -8.00 17.32 6.11
CA ILE A 52 -8.26 16.50 7.31
C ILE A 52 -9.46 17.06 8.07
N ASP A 53 -9.47 18.37 8.39
CA ASP A 53 -10.50 18.99 9.17
C ASP A 53 -11.88 18.86 8.49
N ARG A 54 -11.94 19.10 7.18
CA ARG A 54 -13.16 18.90 6.39
C ARG A 54 -13.61 17.43 6.43
N THR A 55 -12.69 16.49 6.20
CA THR A 55 -13.01 15.06 6.20
C THR A 55 -13.54 14.61 7.57
N LEU A 56 -12.93 15.07 8.66
CA LEU A 56 -13.40 14.75 10.02
C LEU A 56 -14.77 15.35 10.34
N ALA A 57 -15.07 16.56 9.83
CA ALA A 57 -16.39 17.15 9.95
C ALA A 57 -17.46 16.33 9.21
N ASP A 58 -17.17 15.88 7.98
CA ASP A 58 -18.05 15.01 7.21
C ASP A 58 -18.29 13.67 7.93
N VAL A 59 -17.21 13.03 8.39
CA VAL A 59 -17.27 11.77 9.14
C VAL A 59 -18.16 11.90 10.38
N LYS A 60 -18.04 13.00 11.12
CA LYS A 60 -18.87 13.23 12.31
C LYS A 60 -20.36 13.29 11.98
N GLN A 61 -20.72 13.82 10.81
CA GLN A 61 -22.12 13.84 10.34
C GLN A 61 -22.56 12.45 9.86
N GLU A 62 -21.73 11.76 9.06
CA GLU A 62 -22.01 10.43 8.48
C GLU A 62 -22.17 9.34 9.55
N THR A 63 -21.47 9.49 10.68
CA THR A 63 -21.45 8.50 11.77
C THR A 63 -22.23 8.96 13.00
N SER A 64 -23.11 9.96 12.86
CA SER A 64 -23.93 10.45 13.96
C SER A 64 -24.78 9.33 14.56
N GLY A 65 -24.64 9.11 15.87
CA GLY A 65 -25.34 8.03 16.59
C GLY A 65 -24.62 6.67 16.63
N GLN A 66 -23.48 6.52 15.95
CA GLN A 66 -22.63 5.34 16.09
C GLN A 66 -21.73 5.45 17.33
N ASP A 67 -21.22 4.31 17.81
CA ASP A 67 -20.24 4.30 18.88
C ASP A 67 -18.89 4.88 18.43
N ARG A 68 -18.03 5.20 19.41
CA ARG A 68 -16.74 5.86 19.16
C ARG A 68 -15.78 5.01 18.31
N GLU A 69 -15.79 3.70 18.48
CA GLU A 69 -14.90 2.80 17.74
C GLU A 69 -15.27 2.77 16.27
N ALA A 70 -16.55 2.64 15.94
CA ALA A 70 -17.08 2.69 14.58
C ALA A 70 -16.79 4.05 13.92
N GLN A 71 -16.95 5.16 14.66
CA GLN A 71 -16.61 6.49 14.18
C GLN A 71 -15.12 6.63 13.82
N LEU A 72 -14.23 6.16 14.71
CA LEU A 72 -12.78 6.20 14.48
C LEU A 72 -12.37 5.32 13.29
N GLU A 73 -12.94 4.13 13.19
CA GLU A 73 -12.66 3.23 12.06
C GLU A 73 -13.10 3.86 10.73
N HIS A 74 -14.27 4.47 10.71
CA HIS A 74 -14.75 5.17 9.52
C HIS A 74 -13.89 6.41 9.17
N ALA A 75 -13.42 7.14 10.18
CA ALA A 75 -12.51 8.28 9.98
C ALA A 75 -11.20 7.84 9.32
N VAL A 76 -10.60 6.74 9.79
CA VAL A 76 -9.37 6.18 9.19
C VAL A 76 -9.61 5.77 7.72
N ASP A 77 -10.71 5.10 7.42
CA ASP A 77 -11.07 4.73 6.06
C ASP A 77 -11.23 5.96 5.16
N ARG A 78 -11.96 6.98 5.63
CA ARG A 78 -12.21 8.22 4.88
C ARG A 78 -10.93 9.01 4.64
N LEU A 79 -10.08 9.16 5.65
CA LEU A 79 -8.80 9.86 5.53
C LEU A 79 -7.85 9.12 4.57
N SER A 80 -7.81 7.78 4.64
CA SER A 80 -7.02 6.98 3.70
C SER A 80 -7.46 7.18 2.25
N VAL A 81 -8.78 7.19 2.02
CA VAL A 81 -9.34 7.38 0.67
C VAL A 81 -9.14 8.81 0.18
N VAL A 82 -9.28 9.80 1.04
CA VAL A 82 -9.10 11.23 0.66
C VAL A 82 -7.66 11.47 0.21
N ILE A 83 -6.65 11.03 0.98
CA ILE A 83 -5.24 11.14 0.58
C ILE A 83 -4.97 10.30 -0.68
N GLY A 84 -5.49 9.08 -0.73
CA GLY A 84 -5.34 8.22 -1.90
C GLY A 84 -5.97 8.83 -3.16
N THR A 85 -7.05 9.59 -3.04
CA THR A 85 -7.70 10.34 -4.13
C THR A 85 -6.78 11.44 -4.65
N GLU A 86 -6.18 12.23 -3.76
CA GLU A 86 -5.21 13.26 -4.16
C GLU A 86 -4.02 12.64 -4.92
N ILE A 87 -3.49 11.52 -4.43
CA ILE A 87 -2.40 10.81 -5.09
C ILE A 87 -2.85 10.25 -6.45
N ALA A 88 -4.03 9.60 -6.53
CA ALA A 88 -4.56 9.01 -7.76
C ALA A 88 -4.77 10.03 -8.88
N ASN A 89 -5.02 11.30 -8.53
CA ASN A 89 -5.13 12.41 -9.47
C ASN A 89 -3.77 12.88 -10.03
N ILE A 90 -2.67 12.55 -9.35
CA ILE A 90 -1.31 12.97 -9.76
C ILE A 90 -0.62 11.86 -10.55
N VAL A 91 -0.70 10.59 -10.08
CA VAL A 91 0.01 9.49 -10.71
C VAL A 91 -0.73 8.98 -11.95
N PRO A 92 -0.02 8.63 -13.04
CA PRO A 92 -0.67 8.08 -14.24
C PRO A 92 -1.22 6.67 -14.00
N GLY A 93 -0.62 5.91 -13.11
CA GLY A 93 -1.00 4.54 -12.78
C GLY A 93 -1.98 4.43 -11.60
N ARG A 94 -1.63 3.63 -10.58
CA ARG A 94 -2.52 3.24 -9.49
C ARG A 94 -2.03 3.70 -8.13
N ILE A 95 -2.96 3.83 -7.20
CA ILE A 95 -2.69 3.97 -5.76
C ILE A 95 -2.99 2.67 -5.03
N SER A 96 -2.09 2.21 -4.17
CA SER A 96 -2.35 1.10 -3.25
C SER A 96 -2.75 1.62 -1.88
N THR A 97 -3.94 1.23 -1.41
CA THR A 97 -4.47 1.59 -0.09
C THR A 97 -4.61 0.36 0.78
N GLU A 98 -3.98 0.39 1.96
CA GLU A 98 -3.84 -0.78 2.83
C GLU A 98 -5.04 -0.95 3.76
N VAL A 99 -5.53 -2.18 3.84
CA VAL A 99 -6.51 -2.62 4.84
C VAL A 99 -5.84 -2.69 6.21
N ALA A 100 -6.58 -2.34 7.27
CA ALA A 100 -6.06 -2.33 8.63
C ALA A 100 -5.43 -3.67 9.03
N ALA A 101 -4.22 -3.63 9.61
CA ALA A 101 -3.44 -4.81 9.97
C ALA A 101 -4.18 -5.78 10.93
N LYS A 102 -5.09 -5.26 11.77
CA LYS A 102 -5.92 -6.08 12.67
C LYS A 102 -6.79 -7.11 11.94
N LEU A 103 -7.05 -6.91 10.64
CA LEU A 103 -7.86 -7.80 9.81
C LEU A 103 -7.04 -8.87 9.07
N SER A 104 -5.71 -8.89 9.22
CA SER A 104 -4.81 -9.74 8.45
C SER A 104 -5.09 -11.25 8.56
N PHE A 105 -5.77 -11.70 9.61
CA PHE A 105 -6.15 -13.08 9.87
C PHE A 105 -7.67 -13.31 9.81
N ASP A 106 -8.41 -12.36 9.24
CA ASP A 106 -9.86 -12.47 9.02
C ASP A 106 -10.16 -12.22 7.54
N GLN A 107 -10.40 -13.30 6.81
CA GLN A 107 -10.67 -13.25 5.37
C GLN A 107 -11.93 -12.43 5.07
N GLN A 108 -13.03 -12.66 5.81
CA GLN A 108 -14.31 -12.00 5.52
C GLN A 108 -14.23 -10.51 5.83
N ALA A 109 -13.70 -10.15 7.00
CA ALA A 109 -13.53 -8.75 7.38
C ALA A 109 -12.59 -8.00 6.43
N SER A 110 -11.53 -8.65 5.93
CA SER A 110 -10.62 -8.09 4.91
C SER A 110 -11.35 -7.81 3.60
N MET A 111 -12.19 -8.73 3.12
CA MET A 111 -12.99 -8.54 1.90
C MET A 111 -14.02 -7.40 2.07
N ASP A 112 -14.72 -7.36 3.20
CA ASP A 112 -15.73 -6.33 3.46
C ASP A 112 -15.09 -4.93 3.56
N LYS A 113 -13.93 -4.84 4.20
CA LYS A 113 -13.12 -3.62 4.24
C LYS A 113 -12.66 -3.20 2.85
N ALA A 114 -12.17 -4.12 2.04
CA ALA A 114 -11.74 -3.86 0.66
C ALA A 114 -12.88 -3.29 -0.18
N ARG A 115 -14.05 -3.90 -0.14
CA ARG A 115 -15.26 -3.43 -0.87
C ARG A 115 -15.70 -2.06 -0.37
N LYS A 116 -15.64 -1.82 0.95
CA LYS A 116 -15.93 -0.51 1.54
C LYS A 116 -14.98 0.58 1.00
N LEU A 117 -13.68 0.32 0.98
CA LEU A 117 -12.68 1.28 0.48
C LEU A 117 -12.90 1.59 -1.00
N ILE A 118 -13.10 0.56 -1.85
CA ILE A 118 -13.42 0.75 -3.27
C ILE A 118 -14.68 1.60 -3.45
N GLY A 119 -15.74 1.31 -2.70
CA GLY A 119 -16.97 2.12 -2.76
C GLY A 119 -16.77 3.57 -2.32
N LEU A 120 -15.85 3.85 -1.40
CA LEU A 120 -15.48 5.21 -1.01
C LEU A 120 -14.69 5.93 -2.13
N TYR A 121 -13.76 5.24 -2.80
CA TYR A 121 -13.03 5.77 -3.95
C TYR A 121 -13.98 6.08 -5.13
N GLU A 122 -14.90 5.18 -5.45
CA GLU A 122 -15.89 5.38 -6.50
C GLU A 122 -16.79 6.60 -6.21
N LYS A 123 -17.21 6.80 -4.96
CA LYS A 123 -17.93 8.01 -4.53
C LYS A 123 -17.08 9.28 -4.64
N ALA A 124 -15.77 9.18 -4.50
CA ALA A 124 -14.83 10.29 -4.70
C ALA A 124 -14.47 10.51 -6.18
N GLY A 125 -15.07 9.75 -7.12
CA GLY A 125 -14.84 9.88 -8.56
C GLY A 125 -13.60 9.12 -9.07
N ILE A 126 -12.98 8.28 -8.26
CA ILE A 126 -11.83 7.44 -8.64
C ILE A 126 -12.33 6.04 -8.99
N GLY A 127 -12.13 5.64 -10.24
CA GLY A 127 -12.48 4.30 -10.71
C GLY A 127 -11.63 3.20 -10.05
N ARG A 128 -12.22 2.02 -9.88
CA ARG A 128 -11.53 0.86 -9.27
C ARG A 128 -10.28 0.42 -10.03
N ASP A 129 -10.17 0.73 -11.31
CA ASP A 129 -9.00 0.50 -12.15
C ASP A 129 -7.77 1.33 -11.75
N LYS A 130 -7.98 2.39 -10.98
CA LYS A 130 -6.96 3.26 -10.39
C LYS A 130 -6.53 2.85 -8.97
N VAL A 131 -7.17 1.86 -8.37
CA VAL A 131 -6.96 1.50 -6.97
C VAL A 131 -6.53 0.04 -6.84
N LEU A 132 -5.49 -0.21 -6.06
CA LEU A 132 -5.14 -1.53 -5.56
C LEU A 132 -5.46 -1.61 -4.07
N ILE A 133 -6.18 -2.63 -3.65
CA ILE A 133 -6.35 -2.90 -2.23
C ILE A 133 -5.13 -3.66 -1.72
N LYS A 134 -4.43 -3.08 -0.74
CA LYS A 134 -3.23 -3.66 -0.18
C LYS A 134 -3.58 -4.53 1.02
N LEU A 135 -3.22 -5.81 0.97
CA LEU A 135 -3.52 -6.83 1.98
C LEU A 135 -2.23 -7.51 2.44
N ALA A 136 -2.19 -7.97 3.69
CA ALA A 136 -1.09 -8.80 4.16
C ALA A 136 -1.10 -10.17 3.46
N SER A 137 0.08 -10.72 3.13
CA SER A 137 0.25 -12.04 2.52
C SER A 137 0.14 -13.17 3.58
N THR A 138 -0.85 -13.09 4.47
CA THR A 138 -1.31 -14.20 5.29
C THR A 138 -2.12 -15.17 4.44
N TRP A 139 -2.41 -16.36 4.92
CA TRP A 139 -3.31 -17.28 4.22
C TRP A 139 -4.68 -16.65 3.97
N GLU A 140 -5.26 -16.05 4.99
CA GLU A 140 -6.57 -15.37 4.93
C GLU A 140 -6.56 -14.19 3.96
N GLY A 141 -5.48 -13.39 3.97
CA GLY A 141 -5.30 -12.27 3.04
C GLY A 141 -5.17 -12.71 1.59
N ILE A 142 -4.44 -13.79 1.31
CA ILE A 142 -4.32 -14.38 -0.03
C ILE A 142 -5.67 -14.92 -0.51
N ARG A 143 -6.42 -15.62 0.36
CA ARG A 143 -7.76 -16.13 0.02
C ARG A 143 -8.78 -15.00 -0.18
N ALA A 144 -8.66 -13.91 0.58
CA ALA A 144 -9.46 -12.71 0.36
C ALA A 144 -9.17 -12.09 -1.01
N ALA A 145 -7.88 -11.94 -1.35
CA ALA A 145 -7.46 -11.39 -2.63
C ALA A 145 -7.97 -12.22 -3.83
N GLU A 146 -7.93 -13.56 -3.73
CA GLU A 146 -8.46 -14.43 -4.79
C GLU A 146 -9.94 -14.16 -5.11
N VAL A 147 -10.75 -13.87 -4.09
CA VAL A 147 -12.17 -13.53 -4.28
C VAL A 147 -12.29 -12.13 -4.87
N LEU A 148 -11.58 -11.15 -4.31
CA LEU A 148 -11.62 -9.76 -4.75
C LEU A 148 -11.17 -9.57 -6.20
N GLU A 149 -10.12 -10.27 -6.64
CA GLU A 149 -9.65 -10.24 -8.02
C GLU A 149 -10.74 -10.73 -9.00
N LYS A 150 -11.49 -11.76 -8.64
CA LYS A 150 -12.64 -12.26 -9.43
C LYS A 150 -13.80 -11.25 -9.47
N GLU A 151 -13.92 -10.37 -8.48
CA GLU A 151 -14.88 -9.27 -8.44
C GLU A 151 -14.39 -8.02 -9.20
N GLY A 152 -13.18 -8.06 -9.78
CA GLY A 152 -12.56 -6.92 -10.46
C GLY A 152 -11.96 -5.89 -9.50
N ILE A 153 -11.72 -6.25 -8.25
CA ILE A 153 -10.98 -5.46 -7.25
C ILE A 153 -9.56 -5.97 -7.22
N GLN A 154 -8.65 -5.23 -7.85
CA GLN A 154 -7.24 -5.61 -7.93
C GLN A 154 -6.52 -5.43 -6.58
N CYS A 155 -5.64 -6.37 -6.26
CA CYS A 155 -4.96 -6.42 -4.97
C CYS A 155 -3.44 -6.29 -5.10
N ASN A 156 -2.82 -5.70 -4.06
CA ASN A 156 -1.40 -5.65 -3.83
C ASN A 156 -1.09 -6.40 -2.52
N LEU A 157 -0.48 -7.59 -2.61
CA LEU A 157 -0.16 -8.41 -1.44
C LEU A 157 1.20 -8.02 -0.86
N THR A 158 1.18 -7.54 0.39
CA THR A 158 2.36 -7.05 1.12
C THR A 158 2.73 -7.99 2.27
N LEU A 159 3.81 -7.67 3.01
CA LEU A 159 4.38 -8.53 4.06
C LEU A 159 4.73 -9.91 3.52
N LEU A 160 5.35 -9.93 2.36
CA LEU A 160 5.75 -11.13 1.65
C LEU A 160 7.23 -11.37 1.89
N PHE A 161 7.57 -12.50 2.52
CA PHE A 161 8.92 -12.83 3.00
C PHE A 161 9.41 -14.18 2.48
N SER A 162 8.60 -14.93 1.74
CA SER A 162 8.97 -16.27 1.29
C SER A 162 8.45 -16.60 -0.11
N ASP A 163 9.14 -17.52 -0.78
CA ASP A 163 8.72 -18.09 -2.07
C ASP A 163 7.33 -18.77 -1.97
N ALA A 164 7.05 -19.44 -0.85
CA ALA A 164 5.76 -20.09 -0.64
C ALA A 164 4.59 -19.09 -0.66
N GLN A 165 4.76 -17.91 -0.02
CA GLN A 165 3.77 -16.84 -0.08
C GLN A 165 3.63 -16.31 -1.51
N ALA A 166 4.74 -16.08 -2.22
CA ALA A 166 4.71 -15.60 -3.60
C ALA A 166 3.96 -16.56 -4.53
N ARG A 167 4.22 -17.86 -4.43
CA ARG A 167 3.52 -18.90 -5.20
C ARG A 167 2.03 -18.90 -4.91
N ALA A 168 1.63 -18.88 -3.64
CA ALA A 168 0.22 -18.81 -3.26
C ALA A 168 -0.49 -17.56 -3.80
N CYS A 169 0.20 -16.40 -3.83
CA CYS A 169 -0.33 -15.18 -4.44
C CYS A 169 -0.51 -15.33 -5.97
N PHE A 170 0.44 -15.96 -6.67
CA PHE A 170 0.32 -16.22 -8.11
C PHE A 170 -0.82 -17.17 -8.42
N GLU A 171 -0.96 -18.25 -7.65
CA GLU A 171 -2.07 -19.21 -7.80
C GLU A 171 -3.44 -18.56 -7.53
N ALA A 172 -3.49 -17.59 -6.62
CA ALA A 172 -4.68 -16.79 -6.34
C ALA A 172 -4.99 -15.74 -7.44
N GLY A 173 -4.10 -15.54 -8.42
CA GLY A 173 -4.28 -14.58 -9.50
C GLY A 173 -4.13 -13.11 -9.08
N VAL A 174 -3.35 -12.84 -8.03
CA VAL A 174 -3.12 -11.50 -7.47
C VAL A 174 -2.42 -10.60 -8.48
N PHE A 175 -2.92 -9.38 -8.64
CA PHE A 175 -2.38 -8.41 -9.59
C PHE A 175 -0.95 -7.98 -9.28
N LEU A 176 -0.62 -7.72 -8.01
CA LEU A 176 0.68 -7.23 -7.57
C LEU A 176 1.10 -7.86 -6.25
N ILE A 177 2.37 -8.18 -6.12
CA ILE A 177 3.00 -8.56 -4.84
C ILE A 177 4.11 -7.57 -4.50
N SER A 178 4.30 -7.32 -3.20
CA SER A 178 5.33 -6.43 -2.65
C SER A 178 6.24 -7.20 -1.69
N PRO A 179 7.30 -7.88 -2.20
CA PRO A 179 8.26 -8.58 -1.36
C PRO A 179 9.09 -7.61 -0.50
N PHE A 180 9.37 -8.02 0.75
CA PHE A 180 10.14 -7.23 1.70
C PHE A 180 11.60 -7.68 1.75
N VAL A 181 12.28 -7.64 0.61
CA VAL A 181 13.65 -8.14 0.44
C VAL A 181 14.65 -7.47 1.40
N GLY A 182 14.58 -6.15 1.56
CA GLY A 182 15.44 -5.42 2.49
C GLY A 182 15.25 -5.85 3.95
N ARG A 183 14.00 -6.13 4.39
CA ARG A 183 13.72 -6.61 5.74
C ARG A 183 14.25 -8.02 5.99
N VAL A 184 14.27 -8.86 4.98
CA VAL A 184 14.89 -10.20 5.05
C VAL A 184 16.39 -10.05 5.27
N THR A 185 17.06 -9.22 4.47
CA THR A 185 18.50 -8.94 4.61
C THR A 185 18.82 -8.33 5.99
N ASP A 186 18.05 -7.34 6.45
CA ASP A 186 18.24 -6.70 7.76
C ASP A 186 18.14 -7.72 8.90
N TRP A 187 17.17 -8.66 8.83
CA TRP A 187 17.01 -9.71 9.83
C TRP A 187 18.22 -10.65 9.88
N TYR A 188 18.73 -11.07 8.72
CA TYR A 188 19.89 -11.93 8.64
C TYR A 188 21.16 -11.21 9.13
N LYS A 189 21.37 -9.94 8.77
CA LYS A 189 22.48 -9.12 9.28
C LYS A 189 22.48 -9.07 10.81
N GLN A 190 21.31 -8.83 11.40
CA GLN A 190 21.15 -8.79 12.85
C GLN A 190 21.41 -10.16 13.50
N ARG A 191 20.88 -11.25 12.92
CA ARG A 191 21.07 -12.62 13.43
C ARG A 191 22.53 -13.03 13.39
N ASP A 192 23.23 -12.74 12.32
CA ASP A 192 24.58 -13.21 12.07
C ASP A 192 25.66 -12.23 12.62
N GLY A 193 25.23 -11.05 13.10
CA GLY A 193 26.12 -10.03 13.66
C GLY A 193 27.04 -9.40 12.62
N VAL A 194 26.62 -9.34 11.34
CA VAL A 194 27.41 -8.78 10.24
C VAL A 194 26.83 -7.47 9.77
N GLU A 195 27.69 -6.54 9.37
CA GLU A 195 27.25 -5.25 8.83
C GLU A 195 26.79 -5.38 7.38
N ASN A 196 27.50 -6.17 6.57
CA ASN A 196 27.15 -6.43 5.17
C ASN A 196 27.48 -7.87 4.80
N TYR A 197 26.78 -8.38 3.80
CA TYR A 197 27.11 -9.64 3.13
C TYR A 197 27.99 -9.36 1.89
N ALA A 198 28.79 -10.36 1.50
CA ALA A 198 29.54 -10.27 0.25
C ALA A 198 28.61 -10.20 -0.95
N PRO A 199 28.95 -9.52 -2.05
CA PRO A 199 28.08 -9.38 -3.21
C PRO A 199 27.66 -10.71 -3.87
N ASP A 200 28.40 -11.78 -3.63
CA ASP A 200 28.12 -13.15 -4.09
C ASP A 200 27.42 -14.02 -3.04
N ASP A 201 27.04 -13.45 -1.90
CA ASP A 201 26.27 -14.16 -0.89
C ASP A 201 24.86 -14.48 -1.41
N CYS A 202 24.38 -15.69 -1.08
CA CYS A 202 23.08 -16.16 -1.54
C CYS A 202 21.91 -15.26 -1.13
N LEU A 203 22.01 -14.56 0.00
CA LEU A 203 20.99 -13.61 0.44
C LEU A 203 20.84 -12.42 -0.51
N LEU A 204 21.94 -11.88 -1.01
CA LEU A 204 21.93 -10.78 -1.99
C LEU A 204 21.56 -11.27 -3.39
N TYR A 205 22.01 -12.46 -3.75
CA TYR A 205 21.74 -13.05 -5.05
C TYR A 205 20.27 -13.44 -5.25
N THR A 206 19.62 -13.95 -4.21
CA THR A 206 18.22 -14.39 -4.25
C THR A 206 17.23 -13.26 -3.95
N SER A 207 17.69 -12.15 -3.37
CA SER A 207 16.85 -11.02 -3.00
C SER A 207 17.58 -9.70 -3.20
N PRO A 208 17.99 -9.37 -4.44
CA PRO A 208 18.72 -8.13 -4.71
C PRO A 208 17.84 -6.94 -4.33
N SER A 209 18.37 -6.07 -3.47
CA SER A 209 17.73 -4.83 -3.06
C SER A 209 18.52 -3.64 -3.61
N PRO A 210 17.87 -2.58 -4.12
CA PRO A 210 18.55 -1.35 -4.50
C PRO A 210 19.27 -0.66 -3.33
N ARG A 211 19.02 -1.09 -2.08
CA ARG A 211 19.73 -0.59 -0.90
C ARG A 211 21.10 -1.25 -0.70
N ASP A 212 21.37 -2.34 -1.39
CA ASP A 212 22.58 -3.15 -1.23
C ASP A 212 23.61 -2.90 -2.34
N SER A 213 23.35 -1.89 -3.21
CA SER A 213 24.21 -1.48 -4.33
C SER A 213 24.86 -0.10 -4.09
#